data_b6f0861b0d0c1b1cb71d6cee3352bcec
#
_entry.id   b6f0861b0d0c1b1cb71d6cee3352bcec
#
_cell.length_a   1.000
_cell.length_b   1.000
_cell.length_c   1.000
_cell.angle_alpha   90.00
_cell.angle_beta   90.00
_cell.angle_gamma   90.00
#
_symmetry.space_group_name_H-M   'P 1'
#
loop_
_entity.id
_entity.type
_entity.pdbx_description
1 polymer ?
#
loop_
_entity_poly.entity_id
_entity_poly.type
_entity_poly.pdbx_seq_one_letter_code
_entity_poly.pdbx_strand_id
1 'polypeptide(L)'
;MFQQIRQILMSFTLIAITNSLYAVDGVTLIDQRSAMRGGITPEDTPGFPVTISQPGSYRLAGNLTVPDSVTTAIQITADNVTLDLNGFSIIGPNVCTPNPTRCTFSGGGVGVHAGSFTAGVVAPQGVRVMNGMVRGMGFHGVRLMGDGTFVERVYAHSNGGPGIVVGNGSVVDSTSHLNGTTGIIGLLVRGSVANENGTIGIAIRINGVASGNTATFNGGDGFSVTTATMTGNTAASNKGFGVSVTCPGSVVGNTATGNQLGNFRITGVCTLADNAQ
;
A
#
# COMPACT_ATOMS: atom_id res chain seq x y z
N MET A 1 -44.14 73.43 4.15
CA MET A 1 -43.49 72.76 5.29
C MET A 1 -43.55 71.28 5.06
N PHE A 2 -42.54 70.73 4.31
CA PHE A 2 -42.45 69.30 3.98
C PHE A 2 -41.21 68.73 4.68
N GLN A 3 -41.43 67.83 5.64
CA GLN A 3 -40.37 67.03 6.25
C GLN A 3 -40.03 65.88 5.29
N GLN A 4 -38.80 65.84 4.84
CA GLN A 4 -38.25 64.71 4.15
C GLN A 4 -37.71 63.69 5.18
N ILE A 5 -38.32 62.52 5.21
CA ILE A 5 -37.81 61.34 5.95
C ILE A 5 -36.79 60.67 5.05
N ARG A 6 -35.48 60.71 5.44
CA ARG A 6 -34.44 59.93 4.81
C ARG A 6 -34.49 58.52 5.42
N GLN A 7 -34.88 57.55 4.63
CA GLN A 7 -34.68 56.13 4.96
C GLN A 7 -33.20 55.75 4.73
N ILE A 8 -32.50 55.40 5.78
CA ILE A 8 -31.17 54.80 5.72
C ILE A 8 -31.36 53.30 5.57
N LEU A 9 -31.14 52.75 4.34
CA LEU A 9 -31.00 51.29 4.14
C LEU A 9 -29.65 50.86 4.71
N MET A 10 -29.67 50.20 5.83
CA MET A 10 -28.52 49.44 6.30
C MET A 10 -28.45 48.09 5.55
N SER A 11 -27.53 47.98 4.59
CA SER A 11 -27.17 46.71 3.96
C SER A 11 -26.35 45.89 4.94
N PHE A 12 -26.94 44.87 5.54
CA PHE A 12 -26.19 43.84 6.28
C PHE A 12 -25.55 42.91 5.27
N THR A 13 -24.25 43.05 5.06
CA THR A 13 -23.46 42.07 4.35
C THR A 13 -23.20 40.91 5.31
N LEU A 14 -23.89 39.78 5.09
CA LEU A 14 -23.68 38.54 5.82
C LEU A 14 -22.32 37.94 5.36
N ILE A 15 -21.27 38.16 6.14
CA ILE A 15 -20.00 37.50 5.93
C ILE A 15 -20.18 36.06 6.42
N ALA A 16 -20.35 35.12 5.49
CA ALA A 16 -20.29 33.71 5.79
C ALA A 16 -18.84 33.36 6.17
N ILE A 17 -18.58 33.28 7.47
CA ILE A 17 -17.32 32.72 7.98
C ILE A 17 -17.41 31.20 7.74
N THR A 18 -16.80 30.71 6.67
CA THR A 18 -16.55 29.28 6.49
C THR A 18 -15.48 28.89 7.50
N ASN A 19 -15.89 28.43 8.67
CA ASN A 19 -14.99 27.74 9.58
C ASN A 19 -14.55 26.45 8.92
N SER A 20 -13.37 26.44 8.30
CA SER A 20 -12.66 25.21 8.02
C SER A 20 -12.36 24.57 9.38
N LEU A 21 -13.04 23.48 9.68
CA LEU A 21 -12.78 22.66 10.85
C LEU A 21 -11.40 22.01 10.65
N TYR A 22 -10.34 22.73 10.99
CA TYR A 22 -9.05 22.12 11.22
C TYR A 22 -9.16 21.28 12.50
N ALA A 23 -8.83 19.99 12.39
CA ALA A 23 -8.71 19.16 13.59
C ALA A 23 -7.72 19.82 14.56
N VAL A 24 -8.03 19.83 15.84
CA VAL A 24 -7.26 20.51 16.91
C VAL A 24 -5.79 20.05 16.94
N ASP A 25 -5.49 18.88 16.38
CA ASP A 25 -4.14 18.29 16.35
C ASP A 25 -3.50 18.25 14.94
N GLY A 26 -4.04 18.97 13.96
CA GLY A 26 -3.53 18.96 12.58
C GLY A 26 -3.72 17.63 11.84
N VAL A 27 -4.59 16.74 12.31
CA VAL A 27 -4.91 15.46 11.68
C VAL A 27 -6.32 15.50 11.08
N THR A 28 -6.44 15.23 9.79
CA THR A 28 -7.73 15.10 9.11
C THR A 28 -8.29 13.70 9.28
N LEU A 29 -9.51 13.56 9.81
CA LEU A 29 -10.16 12.28 10.02
C LEU A 29 -10.97 11.86 8.78
N ILE A 30 -10.88 10.56 8.43
CA ILE A 30 -11.57 9.96 7.30
C ILE A 30 -12.40 8.77 7.82
N ASP A 31 -13.69 8.77 7.56
CA ASP A 31 -14.61 7.66 7.78
C ASP A 31 -15.52 7.45 6.56
N GLN A 32 -16.36 6.43 6.59
CA GLN A 32 -17.28 6.12 5.48
C GLN A 32 -18.24 7.30 5.18
N ARG A 33 -18.69 8.01 6.20
CA ARG A 33 -19.61 9.16 6.03
C ARG A 33 -18.90 10.32 5.35
N SER A 34 -17.69 10.66 5.80
CA SER A 34 -16.91 11.73 5.20
C SER A 34 -16.52 11.40 3.76
N ALA A 35 -16.16 10.13 3.45
CA ALA A 35 -15.92 9.66 2.09
C ALA A 35 -17.15 9.87 1.18
N MET A 36 -18.35 9.50 1.65
CA MET A 36 -19.57 9.68 0.85
C MET A 36 -19.98 11.15 0.68
N ARG A 37 -19.59 12.03 1.59
CA ARG A 37 -19.86 13.48 1.51
C ARG A 37 -18.85 14.21 0.63
N GLY A 38 -17.61 13.73 0.56
CA GLY A 38 -16.48 14.43 -0.05
C GLY A 38 -15.97 15.61 0.78
N GLY A 39 -15.00 16.34 0.22
CA GLY A 39 -14.44 17.54 0.84
C GLY A 39 -13.39 17.26 1.92
N ILE A 40 -12.74 16.10 1.90
CA ILE A 40 -11.56 15.78 2.74
C ILE A 40 -10.40 16.72 2.38
N THR A 41 -10.21 16.94 1.09
CA THR A 41 -9.31 17.96 0.54
C THR A 41 -10.05 18.69 -0.63
N PRO A 42 -9.53 19.82 -1.15
CA PRO A 42 -10.25 20.60 -2.18
C PRO A 42 -10.65 19.83 -3.44
N GLU A 43 -9.90 18.81 -3.83
CA GLU A 43 -10.19 17.99 -5.02
C GLU A 43 -11.02 16.75 -4.71
N ASP A 44 -11.38 16.54 -3.45
CA ASP A 44 -12.13 15.37 -3.02
C ASP A 44 -13.63 15.56 -3.32
N THR A 45 -14.15 14.71 -4.18
CA THR A 45 -15.56 14.69 -4.56
C THR A 45 -16.36 13.67 -3.77
N PRO A 46 -17.69 13.78 -3.62
CA PRO A 46 -18.50 12.79 -2.93
C PRO A 46 -18.32 11.36 -3.48
N GLY A 47 -18.09 10.41 -2.59
CA GLY A 47 -17.89 8.99 -2.93
C GLY A 47 -16.44 8.55 -2.93
N PHE A 48 -16.15 7.49 -3.66
CA PHE A 48 -14.81 6.96 -3.83
C PHE A 48 -14.25 7.30 -5.22
N PRO A 49 -12.91 7.49 -5.34
CA PRO A 49 -11.94 7.46 -4.25
C PRO A 49 -12.00 8.70 -3.36
N VAL A 50 -11.71 8.55 -2.06
CA VAL A 50 -11.32 9.69 -1.26
C VAL A 50 -10.01 10.24 -1.81
N THR A 51 -10.03 11.48 -2.28
CA THR A 51 -8.85 12.12 -2.88
C THR A 51 -8.10 12.97 -1.85
N ILE A 52 -6.82 12.66 -1.64
CA ILE A 52 -5.93 13.44 -0.78
C ILE A 52 -5.00 14.26 -1.68
N SER A 53 -5.36 15.53 -1.90
CA SER A 53 -4.66 16.45 -2.79
C SER A 53 -3.81 17.50 -2.05
N GLN A 54 -3.69 17.40 -0.73
CA GLN A 54 -2.85 18.29 0.07
C GLN A 54 -1.90 17.49 0.98
N PRO A 55 -0.65 17.98 1.18
CA PRO A 55 0.26 17.43 2.18
C PRO A 55 -0.35 17.44 3.58
N GLY A 56 0.03 16.51 4.43
CA GLY A 56 -0.42 16.51 5.81
C GLY A 56 -0.65 15.13 6.41
N SER A 57 -1.28 15.14 7.59
CA SER A 57 -1.58 13.93 8.34
C SER A 57 -3.07 13.60 8.26
N TYR A 58 -3.35 12.38 7.86
CA TYR A 58 -4.70 11.83 7.69
C TYR A 58 -4.83 10.55 8.52
N ARG A 59 -6.01 10.32 9.09
CA ARG A 59 -6.26 9.14 9.94
C ARG A 59 -7.64 8.58 9.70
N LEU A 60 -7.75 7.27 9.60
CA LEU A 60 -9.06 6.63 9.59
C LEU A 60 -9.72 6.73 10.98
N ALA A 61 -11.00 7.08 10.99
CA ALA A 61 -11.87 7.09 12.15
C ALA A 61 -12.93 5.98 12.09
N GLY A 62 -12.85 5.10 11.09
CA GLY A 62 -13.72 3.96 10.85
C GLY A 62 -13.29 3.18 9.62
N ASN A 63 -13.89 2.01 9.42
CA ASN A 63 -13.64 1.23 8.22
C ASN A 63 -14.16 1.96 6.98
N LEU A 64 -13.47 1.76 5.84
CA LEU A 64 -13.94 2.18 4.53
C LEU A 64 -14.31 0.94 3.72
N THR A 65 -15.52 0.90 3.17
CA THR A 65 -15.98 -0.19 2.31
C THR A 65 -16.31 0.35 0.94
N VAL A 66 -15.59 -0.13 -0.09
CA VAL A 66 -15.88 0.22 -1.47
C VAL A 66 -16.98 -0.67 -2.07
N PRO A 67 -17.76 -0.15 -3.03
CA PRO A 67 -18.95 -0.86 -3.53
C PRO A 67 -18.62 -2.05 -4.43
N ASP A 68 -17.47 -2.04 -5.10
CA ASP A 68 -17.11 -3.04 -6.12
C ASP A 68 -15.59 -3.24 -6.26
N SER A 69 -15.20 -4.15 -7.15
CA SER A 69 -13.79 -4.53 -7.38
C SER A 69 -13.01 -3.56 -8.28
N VAL A 70 -13.65 -2.57 -8.89
CA VAL A 70 -12.98 -1.60 -9.76
C VAL A 70 -12.76 -0.26 -9.07
N THR A 71 -13.42 -0.03 -7.95
CA THR A 71 -13.35 1.22 -7.19
C THR A 71 -12.09 1.27 -6.33
N THR A 72 -11.30 2.34 -6.48
CA THR A 72 -10.18 2.68 -5.59
C THR A 72 -10.71 3.36 -4.33
N ALA A 73 -10.22 2.99 -3.14
CA ALA A 73 -10.74 3.56 -1.90
C ALA A 73 -10.11 4.93 -1.58
N ILE A 74 -8.79 5.03 -1.62
CA ILE A 74 -8.07 6.29 -1.35
C ILE A 74 -7.07 6.55 -2.49
N GLN A 75 -7.17 7.75 -3.08
CA GLN A 75 -6.23 8.27 -4.06
C GLN A 75 -5.42 9.41 -3.44
N ILE A 76 -4.10 9.29 -3.42
CA ILE A 76 -3.18 10.33 -2.94
C ILE A 76 -2.52 10.96 -4.17
N THR A 77 -2.67 12.28 -4.31
CA THR A 77 -2.10 13.06 -5.40
C THR A 77 -1.06 14.08 -4.92
N ALA A 78 -0.97 14.31 -3.61
CA ALA A 78 -0.01 15.23 -3.00
C ALA A 78 1.22 14.49 -2.44
N ASP A 79 2.35 15.19 -2.44
CA ASP A 79 3.56 14.80 -1.73
C ASP A 79 3.41 14.90 -0.20
N ASN A 80 4.28 14.24 0.55
CA ASN A 80 4.41 14.37 2.00
C ASN A 80 3.08 14.12 2.76
N VAL A 81 2.35 13.08 2.36
CA VAL A 81 1.13 12.63 3.01
C VAL A 81 1.43 11.48 3.96
N THR A 82 0.98 11.59 5.20
CA THR A 82 0.93 10.48 6.15
C THR A 82 -0.51 10.01 6.33
N LEU A 83 -0.80 8.76 5.98
CA LEU A 83 -2.09 8.10 6.18
C LEU A 83 -1.96 7.00 7.23
N ASP A 84 -2.52 7.25 8.42
CA ASP A 84 -2.62 6.28 9.51
C ASP A 84 -3.99 5.57 9.42
N LEU A 85 -3.97 4.27 9.13
CA LEU A 85 -5.19 3.45 9.10
C LEU A 85 -5.76 3.20 10.52
N ASN A 86 -4.98 3.51 11.58
CA ASN A 86 -5.43 3.53 12.97
C ASN A 86 -6.13 2.23 13.42
N GLY A 87 -5.68 1.08 12.94
CA GLY A 87 -6.28 -0.22 13.21
C GLY A 87 -7.55 -0.53 12.41
N PHE A 88 -8.06 0.42 11.64
CA PHE A 88 -9.23 0.19 10.79
C PHE A 88 -8.86 -0.49 9.46
N SER A 89 -9.91 -0.89 8.75
CA SER A 89 -9.80 -1.64 7.49
C SER A 89 -10.34 -0.86 6.30
N ILE A 90 -9.63 -0.98 5.18
CA ILE A 90 -10.17 -0.68 3.85
C ILE A 90 -10.63 -2.02 3.25
N ILE A 91 -11.89 -2.09 2.83
CA ILE A 91 -12.58 -3.34 2.51
C ILE A 91 -13.17 -3.27 1.10
N GLY A 92 -12.75 -4.17 0.23
CA GLY A 92 -13.39 -4.46 -1.05
C GLY A 92 -14.14 -5.79 -1.01
N PRO A 93 -14.88 -6.13 -2.08
CA PRO A 93 -15.73 -7.34 -2.12
C PRO A 93 -14.97 -8.62 -2.48
N ASN A 94 -13.68 -8.56 -2.80
CA ASN A 94 -12.93 -9.72 -3.28
C ASN A 94 -12.65 -10.71 -2.15
N VAL A 95 -12.73 -12.00 -2.48
CA VAL A 95 -12.38 -13.11 -1.59
C VAL A 95 -11.39 -14.01 -2.31
N CYS A 96 -10.30 -14.37 -1.65
CA CYS A 96 -9.32 -15.29 -2.19
C CYS A 96 -9.30 -16.58 -1.36
N THR A 97 -9.07 -17.71 -2.03
CA THR A 97 -8.90 -19.03 -1.42
C THR A 97 -7.48 -19.54 -1.64
N PRO A 98 -6.90 -20.29 -0.68
CA PRO A 98 -5.56 -20.86 -0.82
C PRO A 98 -5.52 -22.10 -1.74
N ASN A 99 -4.31 -22.54 -2.12
CA ASN A 99 -3.92 -23.84 -2.69
C ASN A 99 -4.62 -24.33 -3.97
N PRO A 100 -4.45 -23.70 -5.13
CA PRO A 100 -3.70 -22.49 -5.41
C PRO A 100 -4.50 -21.24 -5.05
N THR A 101 -3.82 -20.16 -4.73
CA THR A 101 -4.49 -18.90 -4.43
C THR A 101 -5.30 -18.42 -5.64
N ARG A 102 -6.60 -18.30 -5.46
CA ARG A 102 -7.56 -17.82 -6.46
C ARG A 102 -8.48 -16.79 -5.84
N CYS A 103 -8.64 -15.67 -6.51
CA CYS A 103 -9.52 -14.59 -6.06
C CYS A 103 -10.81 -14.57 -6.90
N THR A 104 -11.93 -14.22 -6.28
CA THR A 104 -13.26 -14.22 -6.91
C THR A 104 -13.40 -13.17 -7.99
N PHE A 105 -12.77 -12.02 -7.80
CA PHE A 105 -12.85 -10.90 -8.72
C PHE A 105 -11.45 -10.43 -9.12
N SER A 106 -11.36 -9.97 -10.36
CA SER A 106 -10.26 -9.14 -10.83
C SER A 106 -10.86 -7.81 -11.26
N GLY A 107 -10.26 -6.72 -10.82
CA GLY A 107 -10.71 -5.36 -11.17
C GLY A 107 -9.56 -4.40 -10.99
N GLY A 108 -9.76 -3.11 -11.33
CA GLY A 108 -8.73 -2.09 -11.20
C GLY A 108 -8.64 -1.42 -9.84
N GLY A 109 -9.56 -1.74 -8.91
CA GLY A 109 -9.67 -1.06 -7.61
C GLY A 109 -8.49 -1.32 -6.68
N VAL A 110 -7.94 -0.24 -6.12
CA VAL A 110 -6.78 -0.23 -5.21
C VAL A 110 -7.21 0.30 -3.84
N GLY A 111 -6.70 -0.29 -2.76
CA GLY A 111 -7.03 0.20 -1.42
C GLY A 111 -6.46 1.59 -1.16
N VAL A 112 -5.14 1.73 -1.24
CA VAL A 112 -4.47 3.03 -1.17
C VAL A 112 -3.55 3.17 -2.38
N HIS A 113 -3.79 4.20 -3.19
CA HIS A 113 -3.04 4.47 -4.41
C HIS A 113 -2.36 5.83 -4.36
N ALA A 114 -1.04 5.85 -4.50
CA ALA A 114 -0.25 7.05 -4.75
C ALA A 114 0.61 6.82 -6.00
N GLY A 115 0.24 7.44 -7.11
CA GLY A 115 0.91 7.27 -8.39
C GLY A 115 -0.02 7.39 -9.57
N SER A 116 0.50 7.12 -10.76
CA SER A 116 -0.27 7.07 -11.98
C SER A 116 -0.05 5.73 -12.69
N PHE A 117 -1.07 5.25 -13.37
CA PHE A 117 -0.93 4.17 -14.36
C PHE A 117 -0.52 4.73 -15.74
N THR A 118 -0.51 6.06 -15.87
CA THR A 118 -0.12 6.75 -17.12
C THR A 118 1.39 7.03 -17.09
N ALA A 119 2.07 6.62 -18.14
CA ALA A 119 3.51 6.88 -18.30
C ALA A 119 3.79 8.39 -18.33
N GLY A 120 4.88 8.82 -17.68
CA GLY A 120 5.31 10.22 -17.64
C GLY A 120 4.64 11.09 -16.56
N VAL A 121 3.67 10.57 -15.82
CA VAL A 121 3.11 11.28 -14.66
C VAL A 121 3.94 10.95 -13.42
N VAL A 122 4.48 11.99 -12.77
CA VAL A 122 5.27 11.84 -11.55
C VAL A 122 4.37 11.39 -10.42
N ALA A 123 4.77 10.33 -9.72
CA ALA A 123 4.05 9.84 -8.56
C ALA A 123 4.35 10.70 -7.32
N PRO A 124 3.39 10.89 -6.41
CA PRO A 124 3.60 11.60 -5.14
C PRO A 124 4.74 10.99 -4.32
N GLN A 125 5.62 11.86 -3.80
CA GLN A 125 6.79 11.49 -3.02
C GLN A 125 6.53 11.60 -1.51
N GLY A 126 7.32 10.87 -0.70
CA GLY A 126 7.24 10.97 0.76
C GLY A 126 5.90 10.50 1.34
N VAL A 127 5.12 9.70 0.62
CA VAL A 127 3.85 9.17 1.09
C VAL A 127 4.09 8.01 2.06
N ARG A 128 3.45 8.07 3.22
CA ARG A 128 3.50 7.03 4.26
C ARG A 128 2.10 6.46 4.54
N VAL A 129 2.00 5.12 4.58
CA VAL A 129 0.76 4.39 4.96
C VAL A 129 1.09 3.43 6.10
N MET A 130 0.31 3.47 7.19
CA MET A 130 0.62 2.69 8.37
C MET A 130 -0.59 2.19 9.16
N ASN A 131 -0.35 1.17 10.03
CA ASN A 131 -1.19 0.75 11.15
C ASN A 131 -2.61 0.32 10.77
N GLY A 132 -2.78 -0.67 9.93
CA GLY A 132 -4.13 -1.19 9.68
C GLY A 132 -4.20 -2.26 8.61
N MET A 133 -5.38 -2.42 8.04
CA MET A 133 -5.66 -3.52 7.13
C MET A 133 -6.20 -3.03 5.79
N VAL A 134 -5.78 -3.67 4.70
CA VAL A 134 -6.36 -3.47 3.37
C VAL A 134 -6.68 -4.83 2.76
N ARG A 135 -7.96 -5.07 2.52
CA ARG A 135 -8.41 -6.39 2.07
C ARG A 135 -9.50 -6.35 1.00
N GLY A 136 -9.54 -7.41 0.21
CA GLY A 136 -10.65 -7.64 -0.72
C GLY A 136 -10.68 -6.67 -1.91
N MET A 137 -9.61 -5.95 -2.19
CA MET A 137 -9.54 -5.06 -3.34
C MET A 137 -9.43 -5.85 -4.65
N GLY A 138 -9.95 -5.28 -5.73
CA GLY A 138 -9.92 -5.97 -7.03
C GLY A 138 -8.52 -6.06 -7.63
N PHE A 139 -7.61 -5.18 -7.26
CA PHE A 139 -6.22 -5.21 -7.70
C PHE A 139 -5.26 -5.14 -6.50
N HIS A 140 -4.56 -4.03 -6.28
CA HIS A 140 -3.58 -3.94 -5.20
C HIS A 140 -4.22 -3.61 -3.85
N GLY A 141 -3.64 -4.10 -2.76
CA GLY A 141 -3.96 -3.56 -1.45
C GLY A 141 -3.43 -2.13 -1.30
N VAL A 142 -2.12 -1.98 -1.30
CA VAL A 142 -1.43 -0.67 -1.25
C VAL A 142 -0.49 -0.54 -2.44
N ARG A 143 -0.52 0.61 -3.15
CA ARG A 143 0.37 0.90 -4.28
C ARG A 143 0.88 2.33 -4.19
N LEU A 144 2.16 2.49 -3.80
CA LEU A 144 2.85 3.77 -3.68
C LEU A 144 4.04 3.80 -4.63
N MET A 145 4.03 4.64 -5.67
CA MET A 145 5.03 4.57 -6.74
C MET A 145 6.08 5.67 -6.70
N GLY A 146 5.91 6.69 -5.85
CA GLY A 146 6.87 7.77 -5.69
C GLY A 146 8.11 7.38 -4.90
N ASP A 147 9.08 8.29 -4.88
CA ASP A 147 10.30 8.14 -4.09
C ASP A 147 10.06 8.42 -2.60
N GLY A 148 10.84 7.78 -1.73
CA GLY A 148 10.72 7.96 -0.28
C GLY A 148 9.39 7.50 0.30
N THR A 149 8.63 6.68 -0.41
CA THR A 149 7.37 6.11 0.08
C THR A 149 7.60 5.04 1.15
N PHE A 150 6.66 4.90 2.07
CA PHE A 150 6.84 4.03 3.21
C PHE A 150 5.54 3.33 3.61
N VAL A 151 5.59 2.00 3.78
CA VAL A 151 4.48 1.20 4.31
C VAL A 151 4.95 0.47 5.56
N GLU A 152 4.23 0.62 6.66
CA GLU A 152 4.61 0.07 7.95
C GLU A 152 3.41 -0.50 8.71
N ARG A 153 3.56 -1.70 9.29
CA ARG A 153 2.52 -2.36 10.09
C ARG A 153 1.15 -2.41 9.36
N VAL A 154 1.19 -2.74 8.07
CA VAL A 154 0.00 -2.94 7.25
C VAL A 154 -0.22 -4.42 7.00
N TYR A 155 -1.45 -4.89 7.19
CA TYR A 155 -1.89 -6.22 6.81
C TYR A 155 -2.69 -6.14 5.50
N ALA A 156 -2.09 -6.58 4.39
CA ALA A 156 -2.74 -6.64 3.08
C ALA A 156 -3.13 -8.07 2.74
N HIS A 157 -4.44 -8.35 2.61
CA HIS A 157 -4.88 -9.72 2.32
C HIS A 157 -6.07 -9.83 1.37
N SER A 158 -6.15 -10.95 0.67
CA SER A 158 -7.25 -11.29 -0.25
C SER A 158 -7.48 -10.23 -1.34
N ASN A 159 -6.45 -9.48 -1.73
CA ASN A 159 -6.53 -8.56 -2.84
C ASN A 159 -6.28 -9.32 -4.16
N GLY A 160 -6.96 -8.94 -5.25
CA GLY A 160 -6.91 -9.64 -6.53
C GLY A 160 -5.56 -9.59 -7.24
N GLY A 161 -4.76 -8.59 -6.96
CA GLY A 161 -3.39 -8.40 -7.42
C GLY A 161 -2.36 -8.53 -6.29
N PRO A 162 -1.26 -7.77 -6.34
CA PRO A 162 -0.28 -7.69 -5.27
C PRO A 162 -0.84 -7.11 -3.97
N GLY A 163 -0.34 -7.59 -2.82
CA GLY A 163 -0.72 -7.05 -1.53
C GLY A 163 -0.19 -5.64 -1.31
N ILE A 164 1.14 -5.47 -1.34
CA ILE A 164 1.83 -4.19 -1.12
C ILE A 164 2.86 -3.96 -2.22
N VAL A 165 2.78 -2.80 -2.87
CA VAL A 165 3.74 -2.36 -3.89
C VAL A 165 4.25 -0.97 -3.55
N VAL A 166 5.56 -0.84 -3.36
CA VAL A 166 6.22 0.45 -3.29
C VAL A 166 7.23 0.59 -4.42
N GLY A 167 7.34 1.80 -4.96
CA GLY A 167 8.31 2.13 -5.99
C GLY A 167 9.74 2.11 -5.45
N ASN A 168 10.32 3.29 -5.25
CA ASN A 168 11.62 3.49 -4.62
C ASN A 168 11.46 3.78 -3.12
N GLY A 169 10.79 2.87 -2.42
CA GLY A 169 10.43 3.03 -1.02
C GLY A 169 10.62 1.76 -0.19
N SER A 170 10.12 1.82 1.03
CA SER A 170 10.33 0.79 2.04
C SER A 170 9.02 0.14 2.50
N VAL A 171 9.08 -1.16 2.79
CA VAL A 171 8.03 -1.91 3.49
C VAL A 171 8.63 -2.52 4.75
N VAL A 172 8.05 -2.20 5.90
CA VAL A 172 8.58 -2.59 7.20
C VAL A 172 7.46 -3.21 8.05
N ASP A 173 7.78 -4.30 8.75
CA ASP A 173 6.93 -4.95 9.76
C ASP A 173 5.48 -5.17 9.27
N SER A 174 5.33 -5.50 7.98
CA SER A 174 4.04 -5.64 7.32
C SER A 174 3.78 -7.09 6.91
N THR A 175 2.51 -7.44 6.77
CA THR A 175 2.11 -8.79 6.36
C THR A 175 1.31 -8.73 5.07
N SER A 176 1.66 -9.60 4.13
CA SER A 176 0.94 -9.81 2.88
C SER A 176 0.49 -11.27 2.77
N HIS A 177 -0.82 -11.50 2.82
CA HIS A 177 -1.36 -12.86 2.89
C HIS A 177 -2.46 -13.08 1.86
N LEU A 178 -2.40 -14.23 1.18
CA LEU A 178 -3.48 -14.70 0.32
C LEU A 178 -3.89 -13.67 -0.76
N ASN A 179 -2.93 -12.94 -1.33
CA ASN A 179 -3.21 -12.05 -2.45
C ASN A 179 -3.06 -12.80 -3.77
N GLY A 180 -3.77 -12.35 -4.80
CA GLY A 180 -3.88 -13.06 -6.08
C GLY A 180 -2.57 -13.23 -6.85
N THR A 181 -1.59 -12.37 -6.59
CA THR A 181 -0.27 -12.44 -7.23
C THR A 181 0.86 -12.31 -6.21
N THR A 182 1.76 -11.33 -6.35
CA THR A 182 2.91 -11.12 -5.47
C THR A 182 2.49 -10.56 -4.11
N GLY A 183 3.09 -11.05 -3.04
CA GLY A 183 2.83 -10.53 -1.71
C GLY A 183 3.31 -9.09 -1.55
N ILE A 184 4.63 -8.89 -1.58
CA ILE A 184 5.27 -7.59 -1.36
C ILE A 184 6.25 -7.29 -2.49
N ILE A 185 6.24 -6.06 -3.00
CA ILE A 185 7.22 -5.52 -3.94
C ILE A 185 7.80 -4.23 -3.37
N GLY A 186 9.11 -4.14 -3.21
CA GLY A 186 9.75 -2.95 -2.66
C GLY A 186 11.23 -2.83 -2.96
N LEU A 187 11.83 -1.66 -2.70
CA LEU A 187 13.26 -1.45 -2.75
C LEU A 187 13.92 -1.92 -1.44
N LEU A 188 13.38 -1.55 -0.30
CA LEU A 188 13.77 -2.05 1.02
C LEU A 188 12.59 -2.77 1.65
N VAL A 189 12.75 -4.04 1.99
CA VAL A 189 11.74 -4.82 2.71
C VAL A 189 12.37 -5.44 3.95
N ARG A 190 11.82 -5.13 5.13
CA ARG A 190 12.37 -5.58 6.40
C ARG A 190 11.29 -6.07 7.36
N GLY A 191 11.59 -7.15 8.12
CA GLY A 191 10.73 -7.66 9.19
C GLY A 191 9.33 -8.08 8.73
N SER A 192 9.16 -8.31 7.44
CA SER A 192 7.83 -8.50 6.83
C SER A 192 7.55 -9.97 6.51
N VAL A 193 6.26 -10.30 6.42
CA VAL A 193 5.80 -11.66 6.13
C VAL A 193 5.01 -11.69 4.84
N ALA A 194 5.31 -12.64 3.95
CA ALA A 194 4.53 -12.92 2.74
C ALA A 194 4.12 -14.39 2.72
N ASN A 195 2.83 -14.65 2.91
CA ASN A 195 2.32 -16.01 3.06
C ASN A 195 1.15 -16.29 2.10
N GLU A 196 1.14 -17.47 1.48
CA GLU A 196 0.06 -17.96 0.61
C GLU A 196 -0.34 -16.99 -0.53
N ASN A 197 0.58 -16.17 -1.03
CA ASN A 197 0.30 -15.34 -2.19
C ASN A 197 0.37 -16.15 -3.49
N GLY A 198 -0.37 -15.71 -4.51
CA GLY A 198 -0.57 -16.49 -5.75
C GLY A 198 0.68 -16.73 -6.58
N THR A 199 1.68 -15.87 -6.45
CA THR A 199 2.97 -16.01 -7.17
C THR A 199 4.15 -15.85 -6.22
N ILE A 200 4.91 -14.77 -6.31
CA ILE A 200 6.10 -14.51 -5.49
C ILE A 200 5.70 -14.01 -4.10
N GLY A 201 6.40 -14.49 -3.07
CA GLY A 201 6.22 -13.94 -1.72
C GLY A 201 6.71 -12.49 -1.66
N ILE A 202 8.01 -12.28 -1.82
CA ILE A 202 8.65 -10.96 -1.75
C ILE A 202 9.54 -10.74 -2.98
N ALA A 203 9.27 -9.69 -3.73
CA ALA A 203 10.09 -9.26 -4.86
C ALA A 203 10.86 -7.97 -4.48
N ILE A 204 12.18 -8.03 -4.60
CA ILE A 204 13.05 -6.90 -4.31
C ILE A 204 13.49 -6.24 -5.61
N ARG A 205 13.32 -4.93 -5.69
CA ARG A 205 13.74 -4.14 -6.83
C ARG A 205 15.25 -4.10 -6.95
N ILE A 206 15.76 -3.77 -8.15
CA ILE A 206 17.19 -3.65 -8.45
C ILE A 206 17.88 -2.73 -7.44
N ASN A 207 19.04 -3.16 -6.94
CA ASN A 207 19.82 -2.51 -5.89
C ASN A 207 19.13 -2.38 -4.52
N GLY A 208 18.12 -3.20 -4.28
CA GLY A 208 17.36 -3.16 -3.03
C GLY A 208 17.92 -4.03 -1.91
N VAL A 209 17.20 -4.07 -0.81
CA VAL A 209 17.57 -4.80 0.41
C VAL A 209 16.38 -5.60 0.93
N ALA A 210 16.61 -6.88 1.24
CA ALA A 210 15.69 -7.73 1.99
C ALA A 210 16.35 -8.19 3.30
N SER A 211 15.75 -7.88 4.44
CA SER A 211 16.35 -8.21 5.74
C SER A 211 15.31 -8.73 6.75
N GLY A 212 15.55 -9.91 7.31
CA GLY A 212 14.74 -10.49 8.38
C GLY A 212 13.29 -10.78 7.98
N ASN A 213 13.02 -11.08 6.72
CA ASN A 213 11.67 -11.35 6.22
C ASN A 213 11.38 -12.86 6.18
N THR A 214 10.09 -13.19 6.15
CA THR A 214 9.61 -14.56 5.98
C THR A 214 8.70 -14.66 4.75
N ALA A 215 8.97 -15.62 3.85
CA ALA A 215 8.16 -15.93 2.68
C ALA A 215 7.81 -17.41 2.65
N THR A 216 6.52 -17.74 2.84
CA THR A 216 6.08 -19.13 3.00
C THR A 216 4.83 -19.45 2.20
N PHE A 217 4.74 -20.69 1.71
CA PHE A 217 3.56 -21.23 1.01
C PHE A 217 3.11 -20.43 -0.22
N ASN A 218 3.98 -19.60 -0.81
CA ASN A 218 3.61 -18.83 -1.99
C ASN A 218 3.56 -19.72 -3.25
N GLY A 219 2.73 -19.31 -4.20
CA GLY A 219 2.50 -20.06 -5.44
C GLY A 219 3.67 -20.05 -6.43
N GLY A 220 4.68 -19.24 -6.20
CA GLY A 220 5.95 -19.15 -6.95
C GLY A 220 7.15 -19.13 -6.00
N ASP A 221 8.16 -18.31 -6.32
CA ASP A 221 9.36 -18.16 -5.50
C ASP A 221 9.04 -17.47 -4.15
N GLY A 222 9.72 -17.86 -3.08
CA GLY A 222 9.64 -17.16 -1.81
C GLY A 222 10.18 -15.73 -1.95
N PHE A 223 11.41 -15.62 -2.45
CA PHE A 223 12.05 -14.35 -2.78
C PHE A 223 12.50 -14.33 -4.24
N SER A 224 12.25 -13.22 -4.93
CA SER A 224 12.77 -12.92 -6.26
C SER A 224 13.53 -11.60 -6.22
N VAL A 225 14.83 -11.64 -6.52
CA VAL A 225 15.77 -10.55 -6.24
C VAL A 225 16.74 -10.35 -7.41
N THR A 226 16.98 -9.11 -7.78
CA THR A 226 17.96 -8.78 -8.83
C THR A 226 18.92 -7.71 -8.30
N THR A 227 20.22 -8.00 -8.33
CA THR A 227 21.28 -7.05 -7.93
C THR A 227 20.99 -6.45 -6.55
N ALA A 228 20.87 -7.26 -5.50
CA ALA A 228 20.42 -6.79 -4.19
C ALA A 228 21.15 -7.47 -3.03
N THR A 229 20.95 -6.95 -1.82
CA THR A 229 21.43 -7.53 -0.57
C THR A 229 20.29 -8.26 0.13
N MET A 230 20.55 -9.52 0.50
CA MET A 230 19.64 -10.36 1.27
C MET A 230 20.31 -10.83 2.55
N THR A 231 19.70 -10.54 3.71
CA THR A 231 20.28 -10.93 5.02
C THR A 231 19.22 -11.47 5.97
N GLY A 232 19.45 -12.66 6.52
CA GLY A 232 18.64 -13.23 7.60
C GLY A 232 17.17 -13.48 7.21
N ASN A 233 16.87 -13.77 5.95
CA ASN A 233 15.51 -14.07 5.52
C ASN A 233 15.22 -15.57 5.58
N THR A 234 13.94 -15.92 5.72
CA THR A 234 13.45 -17.30 5.73
C THR A 234 12.49 -17.54 4.57
N ALA A 235 12.75 -18.58 3.77
CA ALA A 235 11.88 -19.02 2.67
C ALA A 235 11.51 -20.50 2.84
N ALA A 236 10.24 -20.80 3.07
CA ALA A 236 9.84 -22.18 3.30
C ALA A 236 8.57 -22.59 2.55
N SER A 237 8.56 -23.82 2.04
CA SER A 237 7.38 -24.45 1.44
C SER A 237 6.74 -23.65 0.28
N ASN A 238 7.53 -22.86 -0.46
CA ASN A 238 7.07 -22.17 -1.65
C ASN A 238 7.03 -23.14 -2.85
N LYS A 239 6.14 -22.89 -3.82
CA LYS A 239 6.02 -23.75 -5.02
C LYS A 239 7.11 -23.50 -6.06
N GLY A 240 7.81 -22.38 -5.98
CA GLY A 240 9.01 -22.06 -6.76
C GLY A 240 10.29 -22.38 -6.00
N PHE A 241 11.31 -21.58 -6.23
CA PHE A 241 12.52 -21.57 -5.42
C PHE A 241 12.28 -20.83 -4.08
N GLY A 242 12.99 -21.23 -3.04
CA GLY A 242 12.98 -20.48 -1.79
C GLY A 242 13.51 -19.06 -2.02
N VAL A 243 14.71 -18.97 -2.54
CA VAL A 243 15.40 -17.72 -2.86
C VAL A 243 15.92 -17.80 -4.30
N SER A 244 15.47 -16.90 -5.14
CA SER A 244 15.91 -16.73 -6.52
C SER A 244 16.62 -15.39 -6.68
N VAL A 245 17.93 -15.42 -6.95
CA VAL A 245 18.77 -14.22 -7.03
C VAL A 245 19.49 -14.16 -8.36
N THR A 246 19.45 -12.98 -8.99
CA THR A 246 20.33 -12.61 -10.11
C THR A 246 21.38 -11.63 -9.59
N CYS A 247 22.65 -12.05 -9.65
CA CYS A 247 23.81 -11.29 -9.19
C CYS A 247 24.24 -10.19 -10.17
N PRO A 248 25.05 -9.19 -9.76
CA PRO A 248 25.81 -9.15 -8.50
C PRO A 248 24.93 -8.83 -7.29
N GLY A 249 25.37 -9.27 -6.09
CA GLY A 249 24.67 -9.03 -4.84
C GLY A 249 25.31 -9.76 -3.67
N SER A 250 24.70 -9.62 -2.49
CA SER A 250 25.12 -10.31 -1.27
C SER A 250 23.96 -11.10 -0.71
N VAL A 251 24.17 -12.41 -0.42
CA VAL A 251 23.16 -13.32 0.13
C VAL A 251 23.77 -14.00 1.35
N VAL A 252 23.42 -13.53 2.55
CA VAL A 252 24.10 -13.90 3.80
C VAL A 252 23.09 -14.27 4.89
N GLY A 253 23.32 -15.41 5.57
CA GLY A 253 22.53 -15.81 6.73
C GLY A 253 21.05 -16.10 6.43
N ASN A 254 20.70 -16.45 5.19
CA ASN A 254 19.33 -16.77 4.84
C ASN A 254 19.05 -18.27 5.02
N THR A 255 17.82 -18.61 5.36
CA THR A 255 17.36 -20.01 5.47
C THR A 255 16.32 -20.29 4.41
N ALA A 256 16.50 -21.37 3.65
CA ALA A 256 15.51 -21.83 2.68
C ALA A 256 15.29 -23.35 2.84
N THR A 257 14.03 -23.78 2.98
CA THR A 257 13.73 -25.20 3.22
C THR A 257 12.39 -25.62 2.60
N GLY A 258 12.34 -26.86 2.09
CA GLY A 258 11.10 -27.48 1.60
C GLY A 258 10.46 -26.77 0.40
N ASN A 259 11.20 -25.99 -0.36
CA ASN A 259 10.69 -25.32 -1.56
C ASN A 259 10.71 -26.28 -2.77
N GLN A 260 9.65 -26.27 -3.59
CA GLN A 260 9.43 -27.34 -4.57
C GLN A 260 10.45 -27.38 -5.71
N LEU A 261 10.92 -26.25 -6.22
CA LEU A 261 11.92 -26.19 -7.29
C LEU A 261 13.35 -26.15 -6.79
N GLY A 262 13.55 -26.05 -5.47
CA GLY A 262 14.85 -25.97 -4.80
C GLY A 262 14.92 -24.77 -3.84
N ASN A 263 15.90 -24.83 -2.95
CA ASN A 263 16.01 -23.83 -1.90
C ASN A 263 16.65 -22.53 -2.39
N PHE A 264 17.75 -22.63 -3.16
CA PHE A 264 18.43 -21.46 -3.73
C PHE A 264 18.61 -21.62 -5.24
N ARG A 265 18.30 -20.56 -5.99
CA ARG A 265 18.67 -20.37 -7.39
C ARG A 265 19.51 -19.10 -7.49
N ILE A 266 20.81 -19.27 -7.71
CA ILE A 266 21.77 -18.14 -7.82
C ILE A 266 22.24 -18.08 -9.27
N THR A 267 22.04 -16.95 -9.93
CA THR A 267 22.47 -16.69 -11.31
C THR A 267 23.54 -15.60 -11.32
N GLY A 268 24.74 -15.90 -11.80
CA GLY A 268 25.89 -15.01 -11.78
C GLY A 268 26.74 -15.18 -10.51
N VAL A 269 27.58 -14.19 -10.20
CA VAL A 269 28.53 -14.23 -9.08
C VAL A 269 28.05 -13.33 -7.95
N CYS A 270 27.59 -13.92 -6.87
CA CYS A 270 27.19 -13.24 -5.63
C CYS A 270 28.21 -13.52 -4.50
N THR A 271 28.26 -12.64 -3.51
CA THR A 271 28.83 -12.96 -2.20
C THR A 271 27.85 -13.84 -1.43
N LEU A 272 28.27 -15.05 -1.07
CA LEU A 272 27.45 -16.03 -0.33
C LEU A 272 28.15 -16.38 0.99
N ALA A 273 27.39 -16.29 2.11
CA ALA A 273 27.89 -16.73 3.41
C ALA A 273 26.72 -17.19 4.29
N ASP A 274 26.96 -18.20 5.13
CA ASP A 274 26.10 -18.64 6.23
C ASP A 274 24.64 -18.94 5.86
N ASN A 275 24.37 -19.35 4.61
CA ASN A 275 23.03 -19.71 4.17
C ASN A 275 22.73 -21.17 4.49
N ALA A 276 21.54 -21.45 5.07
CA ALA A 276 21.08 -22.78 5.43
C ALA A 276 19.99 -23.32 4.47
N GLN A 277 20.00 -24.65 4.25
CA GLN A 277 19.06 -25.35 3.36
C GLN A 277 18.36 -26.50 4.10
#